data_9f7451efdf37bc5c61ce553488fe85c9
#
_entry.id   9f7451efdf37bc5c61ce553488fe85c9
#
_cell.length_a   1.000
_cell.length_b   1.000
_cell.length_c   1.000
_cell.angle_alpha   90.00
_cell.angle_beta   90.00
_cell.angle_gamma   90.00
#
_symmetry.space_group_name_H-M   'P 1'
#
loop_
_entity.id
_entity.type
_entity.pdbx_description
1 polymer ?
#
loop_
_entity_poly.entity_id
_entity_poly.type
_entity_poly.pdbx_seq_one_letter_code
_entity_poly.pdbx_strand_id
1 'polypeptide(L)'
;MSTLVWIIVTCIAGGTLSVTCAALFALNNRSQRYLGSMVSYAIGALLGAVFLNILPEAISLTKDVTLLSGTVLFGILLFFILEKLVLWRHCHHEHCEAHLVMDAGHDHNDGRSGTMIMVGDTFHNFVDGIIIAAAFLTDVHLGLVTALAIIAHEIPQEVGDFAILLHSGYSKLRALQLNLISSFASVAGGVLGYFTLQTMESWIPSLLALAAASMIYVAVADLIPGLHKRAQLGDTLQQVMLIALGVGTVWLMSVLRVG
;
A
#
# COMPACT_ATOMS: atom_id res chain seq x y z
N MET A 1 10.65 -23.92 0.43
CA MET A 1 9.27 -23.72 0.92
C MET A 1 8.36 -23.74 -0.30
N SER A 2 7.09 -24.21 -0.17
CA SER A 2 6.13 -24.05 -1.28
C SER A 2 5.76 -22.59 -1.49
N THR A 3 5.36 -22.22 -2.70
CA THR A 3 4.93 -20.84 -3.03
C THR A 3 3.80 -20.37 -2.12
N LEU A 4 2.83 -21.24 -1.83
CA LEU A 4 1.74 -20.93 -0.90
C LEU A 4 2.25 -20.57 0.52
N VAL A 5 3.24 -21.28 1.01
CA VAL A 5 3.83 -20.99 2.33
C VAL A 5 4.55 -19.64 2.32
N TRP A 6 5.27 -19.29 1.24
CA TRP A 6 5.85 -17.98 1.06
C TRP A 6 4.79 -16.86 1.12
N ILE A 7 3.70 -17.02 0.37
CA ILE A 7 2.59 -16.05 0.35
C ILE A 7 2.01 -15.86 1.76
N ILE A 8 1.62 -16.95 2.42
CA ILE A 8 1.00 -16.89 3.75
C ILE A 8 1.93 -16.26 4.78
N VAL A 9 3.19 -16.71 4.83
CA VAL A 9 4.19 -16.20 5.80
C VAL A 9 4.45 -14.73 5.57
N THR A 10 4.56 -14.30 4.31
CA THR A 10 4.84 -12.91 3.96
C THR A 10 3.64 -12.00 4.28
N CYS A 11 2.41 -12.42 3.96
CA CYS A 11 1.21 -11.66 4.31
C CYS A 11 1.04 -11.54 5.84
N ILE A 12 1.21 -12.63 6.60
CA ILE A 12 1.12 -12.60 8.07
C ILE A 12 2.23 -11.72 8.65
N ALA A 13 3.47 -11.91 8.21
CA ALA A 13 4.61 -11.14 8.71
C ALA A 13 4.47 -9.65 8.37
N GLY A 14 4.06 -9.33 7.14
CA GLY A 14 3.82 -7.97 6.69
C GLY A 14 2.71 -7.29 7.50
N GLY A 15 1.53 -7.88 7.55
CA GLY A 15 0.40 -7.32 8.29
C GLY A 15 0.66 -7.17 9.79
N THR A 16 1.26 -8.18 10.44
CA THR A 16 1.60 -8.06 11.87
C THR A 16 2.69 -7.03 12.13
N LEU A 17 3.68 -6.90 11.25
CA LEU A 17 4.75 -5.92 11.37
C LEU A 17 4.22 -4.50 11.17
N SER A 18 3.43 -4.25 10.10
CA SER A 18 2.88 -2.92 9.80
C SER A 18 1.97 -2.43 10.93
N VAL A 19 1.01 -3.24 11.37
CA VAL A 19 0.09 -2.90 12.48
C VAL A 19 0.84 -2.70 13.81
N THR A 20 1.83 -3.54 14.11
CA THR A 20 2.63 -3.39 15.34
C THR A 20 3.45 -2.09 15.30
N CYS A 21 4.11 -1.81 14.19
CA CYS A 21 4.83 -0.55 13.99
C CYS A 21 3.87 0.64 14.10
N ALA A 22 2.71 0.58 13.43
CA ALA A 22 1.71 1.63 13.49
C ALA A 22 1.24 1.93 14.91
N ALA A 23 0.91 0.89 15.68
CA ALA A 23 0.50 1.04 17.07
C ALA A 23 1.61 1.67 17.94
N LEU A 24 2.85 1.23 17.79
CA LEU A 24 4.00 1.81 18.53
C LEU A 24 4.22 3.28 18.14
N PHE A 25 4.08 3.60 16.85
CA PHE A 25 4.22 4.97 16.36
C PHE A 25 3.06 5.87 16.84
N ALA A 26 1.82 5.43 16.68
CA ALA A 26 0.65 6.24 17.06
C ALA A 26 0.54 6.48 18.59
N LEU A 27 1.07 5.56 19.39
CA LEU A 27 1.10 5.70 20.85
C LEU A 27 2.22 6.61 21.37
N ASN A 28 3.20 6.95 20.55
CA ASN A 28 4.35 7.76 20.92
C ASN A 28 4.27 9.16 20.28
N ASN A 29 3.97 10.19 21.06
CA ASN A 29 3.83 11.58 20.58
C ASN A 29 5.07 12.14 19.85
N ARG A 30 6.24 11.53 20.00
CA ARG A 30 7.47 11.92 19.27
C ARG A 30 7.56 11.30 17.88
N SER A 31 6.82 10.23 17.60
CA SER A 31 6.95 9.46 16.35
C SER A 31 6.26 10.12 15.16
N GLN A 32 5.26 10.96 15.36
CA GLN A 32 4.65 11.76 14.27
C GLN A 32 5.70 12.57 13.48
N ARG A 33 6.81 12.93 14.12
CA ARG A 33 7.94 13.62 13.46
C ARG A 33 8.60 12.76 12.37
N TYR A 34 8.60 11.44 12.52
CA TYR A 34 9.25 10.51 11.60
C TYR A 34 8.30 9.99 10.50
N LEU A 35 7.00 10.24 10.61
CA LEU A 35 6.01 9.76 9.63
C LEU A 35 6.35 10.23 8.21
N GLY A 36 6.68 11.51 8.02
CA GLY A 36 7.09 12.04 6.71
C GLY A 36 8.34 11.37 6.13
N SER A 37 9.27 10.93 6.99
CA SER A 37 10.47 10.19 6.56
C SER A 37 10.11 8.78 6.11
N MET A 38 9.19 8.12 6.81
CA MET A 38 8.70 6.78 6.44
C MET A 38 7.93 6.82 5.12
N VAL A 39 7.05 7.82 4.96
CA VAL A 39 6.32 8.06 3.70
C VAL A 39 7.29 8.29 2.54
N SER A 40 8.33 9.11 2.71
CA SER A 40 9.32 9.34 1.67
C SER A 40 10.05 8.05 1.25
N TYR A 41 10.46 7.22 2.22
CA TYR A 41 11.06 5.92 1.93
C TYR A 41 10.08 4.98 1.21
N ALA A 42 8.83 4.93 1.67
CA ALA A 42 7.78 4.09 1.09
C ALA A 42 7.50 4.43 -0.39
N ILE A 43 7.44 5.72 -0.74
CA ILE A 43 7.31 6.18 -2.13
C ILE A 43 8.45 5.62 -2.98
N GLY A 44 9.69 5.70 -2.49
CA GLY A 44 10.85 5.18 -3.19
C GLY A 44 10.79 3.66 -3.37
N ALA A 45 10.39 2.92 -2.34
CA ALA A 45 10.25 1.46 -2.39
C ALA A 45 9.14 1.03 -3.37
N LEU A 46 7.96 1.70 -3.33
CA LEU A 46 6.85 1.43 -4.26
C LEU A 46 7.25 1.68 -5.72
N LEU A 47 7.75 2.89 -6.02
CA LEU A 47 8.14 3.23 -7.39
C LEU A 47 9.32 2.37 -7.86
N GLY A 48 10.28 2.09 -6.97
CA GLY A 48 11.38 1.16 -7.25
C GLY A 48 10.87 -0.24 -7.62
N ALA A 49 9.97 -0.82 -6.82
CA ALA A 49 9.39 -2.13 -7.10
C ALA A 49 8.64 -2.16 -8.44
N VAL A 50 7.86 -1.12 -8.72
CA VAL A 50 7.11 -1.02 -9.98
C VAL A 50 8.04 -0.94 -11.18
N PHE A 51 8.95 0.04 -11.21
CA PHE A 51 9.72 0.35 -12.41
C PHE A 51 10.95 -0.55 -12.60
N LEU A 52 11.50 -1.12 -11.52
CA LEU A 52 12.71 -1.95 -11.60
C LEU A 52 12.42 -3.46 -11.59
N ASN A 53 11.20 -3.87 -11.16
CA ASN A 53 10.87 -5.30 -11.05
C ASN A 53 9.53 -5.65 -11.70
N ILE A 54 8.41 -5.10 -11.23
CA ILE A 54 7.06 -5.55 -11.62
C ILE A 54 6.79 -5.29 -13.11
N LEU A 55 6.99 -4.07 -13.59
CA LEU A 55 6.77 -3.72 -15.00
C LEU A 55 7.73 -4.44 -15.95
N PRO A 56 9.06 -4.49 -15.69
CA PRO A 56 9.96 -5.29 -16.52
C PRO A 56 9.55 -6.77 -16.62
N GLU A 57 9.17 -7.38 -15.49
CA GLU A 57 8.69 -8.77 -15.49
C GLU A 57 7.39 -8.93 -16.29
N ALA A 58 6.40 -8.06 -16.06
CA ALA A 58 5.13 -8.09 -16.79
C ALA A 58 5.33 -7.93 -18.31
N ILE A 59 6.28 -7.07 -18.72
CA ILE A 59 6.66 -6.88 -20.12
C ILE A 59 7.30 -8.16 -20.68
N SER A 60 8.15 -8.84 -19.90
CA SER A 60 8.80 -10.08 -20.34
C SER A 60 7.81 -11.23 -20.57
N LEU A 61 6.72 -11.25 -19.83
CA LEU A 61 5.67 -12.27 -19.87
C LEU A 61 4.60 -12.02 -20.94
N THR A 62 4.53 -10.81 -21.52
CA THR A 62 3.50 -10.46 -22.51
C THR A 62 4.07 -10.40 -23.93
N LYS A 63 3.20 -10.71 -24.90
CA LYS A 63 3.49 -10.48 -26.34
C LYS A 63 2.98 -9.12 -26.83
N ASP A 64 2.10 -8.48 -26.06
CA ASP A 64 1.46 -7.21 -26.41
C ASP A 64 1.71 -6.16 -25.35
N VAL A 65 2.79 -5.40 -25.53
CA VAL A 65 3.18 -4.29 -24.63
C VAL A 65 2.15 -3.16 -24.66
N THR A 66 1.42 -2.98 -25.76
CA THR A 66 0.37 -1.96 -25.88
C THR A 66 -0.80 -2.31 -24.98
N LEU A 67 -1.24 -3.56 -25.00
CA LEU A 67 -2.28 -4.05 -24.11
C LEU A 67 -1.86 -3.93 -22.64
N LEU A 68 -0.62 -4.30 -22.32
CA LEU A 68 -0.08 -4.18 -20.96
C LEU A 68 -0.11 -2.72 -20.48
N SER A 69 0.42 -1.79 -21.30
CA SER A 69 0.42 -0.36 -20.97
C SER A 69 -1.00 0.21 -20.84
N GLY A 70 -1.93 -0.26 -21.69
CA GLY A 70 -3.35 0.03 -21.60
C GLY A 70 -3.96 -0.48 -20.28
N THR A 71 -3.54 -1.65 -19.81
CA THR A 71 -3.98 -2.21 -18.52
C THR A 71 -3.46 -1.38 -17.35
N VAL A 72 -2.22 -0.89 -17.40
CA VAL A 72 -1.68 0.04 -16.38
C VAL A 72 -2.50 1.34 -16.35
N LEU A 73 -2.74 1.94 -17.52
CA LEU A 73 -3.55 3.15 -17.62
C LEU A 73 -4.97 2.93 -17.09
N PHE A 74 -5.60 1.84 -17.50
CA PHE A 74 -6.92 1.45 -17.01
C PHE A 74 -6.92 1.28 -15.49
N GLY A 75 -5.91 0.62 -14.93
CA GLY A 75 -5.76 0.44 -13.48
C GLY A 75 -5.68 1.76 -12.73
N ILE A 76 -4.83 2.70 -13.19
CA ILE A 76 -4.73 4.05 -12.59
C ILE A 76 -6.09 4.75 -12.57
N LEU A 77 -6.82 4.71 -13.68
CA LEU A 77 -8.16 5.32 -13.78
C LEU A 77 -9.18 4.57 -12.90
N LEU A 78 -9.08 3.26 -12.81
CA LEU A 78 -9.93 2.44 -11.96
C LEU A 78 -9.73 2.80 -10.48
N PHE A 79 -8.49 2.89 -10.00
CA PHE A 79 -8.20 3.26 -8.61
C PHE A 79 -8.65 4.69 -8.32
N PHE A 80 -8.47 5.63 -9.24
CA PHE A 80 -9.02 6.97 -9.13
C PHE A 80 -10.55 6.96 -8.97
N ILE A 81 -11.25 6.17 -9.78
CA ILE A 81 -12.72 6.06 -9.71
C ILE A 81 -13.16 5.41 -8.40
N LEU A 82 -12.48 4.34 -7.97
CA LEU A 82 -12.78 3.66 -6.71
C LEU A 82 -12.61 4.61 -5.52
N GLU A 83 -11.52 5.35 -5.46
CA GLU A 83 -11.30 6.39 -4.44
C GLU A 83 -12.41 7.45 -4.47
N LYS A 84 -12.74 7.98 -5.66
CA LYS A 84 -13.82 8.96 -5.80
C LYS A 84 -15.17 8.39 -5.37
N LEU A 85 -15.48 7.15 -5.64
CA LEU A 85 -16.71 6.49 -5.20
C LEU A 85 -16.77 6.32 -3.68
N VAL A 86 -15.64 5.98 -3.07
CA VAL A 86 -15.51 5.92 -1.61
C VAL A 86 -15.73 7.31 -1.02
N LEU A 87 -15.06 8.34 -1.52
CA LEU A 87 -15.22 9.72 -1.09
C LEU A 87 -16.65 10.24 -1.33
N TRP A 88 -17.25 9.99 -2.49
CA TRP A 88 -18.60 10.45 -2.83
C TRP A 88 -19.68 9.90 -1.90
N ARG A 89 -19.58 8.65 -1.50
CA ARG A 89 -20.50 8.05 -0.51
C ARG A 89 -20.38 8.69 0.89
N HIS A 90 -19.30 9.41 1.17
CA HIS A 90 -19.00 9.99 2.48
C HIS A 90 -19.28 11.48 2.56
N CYS A 91 -19.23 12.21 1.44
CA CYS A 91 -19.37 13.65 1.36
C CYS A 91 -20.79 14.06 0.93
N HIS A 92 -21.77 13.98 1.83
CA HIS A 92 -23.06 14.65 1.65
C HIS A 92 -23.13 16.05 2.29
N HIS A 93 -22.01 16.59 2.80
CA HIS A 93 -21.89 17.94 3.33
C HIS A 93 -20.68 18.67 2.75
N GLU A 94 -20.81 19.98 2.52
CA GLU A 94 -19.95 20.87 1.72
C GLU A 94 -18.49 21.07 2.21
N HIS A 95 -17.99 20.31 3.20
CA HIS A 95 -16.63 20.41 3.73
C HIS A 95 -16.02 19.01 3.99
N CYS A 96 -15.64 18.33 2.91
CA CYS A 96 -14.82 17.11 3.00
C CYS A 96 -13.47 17.33 2.33
N GLU A 97 -12.49 17.78 3.10
CA GLU A 97 -11.08 17.63 2.75
C GLU A 97 -10.60 16.27 3.26
N ALA A 98 -10.62 15.26 2.39
CA ALA A 98 -10.30 13.86 2.73
C ALA A 98 -8.80 13.56 2.75
N HIS A 99 -7.94 14.54 2.74
CA HIS A 99 -6.49 14.36 2.81
C HIS A 99 -5.91 15.05 4.04
N LEU A 100 -5.51 14.22 5.01
CA LEU A 100 -4.75 14.61 6.21
C LEU A 100 -5.45 15.61 7.13
N VAL A 101 -6.38 15.10 7.92
CA VAL A 101 -6.98 15.87 9.01
C VAL A 101 -6.02 15.97 10.19
N MET A 102 -5.51 17.16 10.38
CA MET A 102 -5.24 17.73 11.70
C MET A 102 -5.92 19.09 11.76
N ASP A 103 -7.23 19.11 11.85
CA ASP A 103 -7.95 20.27 12.37
C ASP A 103 -9.15 19.80 13.20
N ALA A 104 -9.12 20.19 14.47
CA ALA A 104 -10.10 19.83 15.46
C ALA A 104 -11.37 20.68 15.25
N GLY A 105 -12.36 20.11 14.60
CA GLY A 105 -13.73 20.64 14.58
C GLY A 105 -14.68 19.55 15.05
N HIS A 106 -15.31 19.76 16.21
CA HIS A 106 -16.28 18.85 16.79
C HIS A 106 -17.53 18.72 15.91
N ASP A 107 -17.73 17.56 15.29
CA ASP A 107 -19.04 17.15 14.76
C ASP A 107 -19.32 15.68 15.07
N HIS A 108 -20.53 15.41 15.59
CA HIS A 108 -20.99 14.15 16.19
C HIS A 108 -21.27 13.02 15.17
N ASN A 109 -20.32 12.71 14.28
CA ASN A 109 -20.42 11.59 13.30
C ASN A 109 -19.25 10.59 13.43
N ASP A 110 -18.58 10.56 14.59
CA ASP A 110 -17.27 9.93 14.81
C ASP A 110 -17.20 8.43 14.49
N GLY A 111 -18.23 7.64 14.81
CA GLY A 111 -18.20 6.18 14.58
C GLY A 111 -18.32 5.76 13.11
N ARG A 112 -18.91 6.58 12.26
CA ARG A 112 -19.09 6.26 10.82
C ARG A 112 -17.80 6.40 10.03
N SER A 113 -16.99 7.41 10.31
CA SER A 113 -15.69 7.61 9.66
C SER A 113 -14.74 6.43 9.87
N GLY A 114 -14.59 5.99 11.13
CA GLY A 114 -13.73 4.86 11.47
C GLY A 114 -14.13 3.54 10.79
N THR A 115 -15.44 3.23 10.75
CA THR A 115 -15.92 2.00 10.08
C THR A 115 -15.63 2.00 8.59
N MET A 116 -15.76 3.15 7.94
CA MET A 116 -15.60 3.27 6.49
C MET A 116 -14.15 3.14 6.06
N ILE A 117 -13.24 3.75 6.83
CA ILE A 117 -11.80 3.58 6.62
C ILE A 117 -11.43 2.11 6.73
N MET A 118 -11.94 1.41 7.74
CA MET A 118 -11.68 -0.01 7.89
C MET A 118 -12.21 -0.88 6.73
N VAL A 119 -13.34 -0.51 6.11
CA VAL A 119 -13.82 -1.21 4.90
C VAL A 119 -12.88 -0.97 3.73
N GLY A 120 -12.43 0.27 3.52
CA GLY A 120 -11.48 0.63 2.47
C GLY A 120 -10.14 -0.08 2.66
N ASP A 121 -9.59 -0.03 3.86
CA ASP A 121 -8.35 -0.68 4.25
C ASP A 121 -8.41 -2.21 4.11
N THR A 122 -9.51 -2.85 4.57
CA THR A 122 -9.71 -4.29 4.38
C THR A 122 -9.70 -4.69 2.90
N PHE A 123 -10.33 -3.88 2.04
CA PHE A 123 -10.32 -4.12 0.59
C PHE A 123 -8.94 -3.92 -0.01
N HIS A 124 -8.22 -2.87 0.41
CA HIS A 124 -6.86 -2.59 -0.02
C HIS A 124 -5.92 -3.74 0.34
N ASN A 125 -5.89 -4.15 1.59
CA ASN A 125 -5.12 -5.29 2.08
C ASN A 125 -5.45 -6.59 1.31
N PHE A 126 -6.72 -6.83 1.01
CA PHE A 126 -7.13 -8.00 0.22
C PHE A 126 -6.53 -7.98 -1.18
N VAL A 127 -6.55 -6.83 -1.85
CA VAL A 127 -5.94 -6.65 -3.17
C VAL A 127 -4.42 -6.84 -3.11
N ASP A 128 -3.77 -6.31 -2.08
CA ASP A 128 -2.33 -6.48 -1.86
C ASP A 128 -1.94 -7.94 -1.69
N GLY A 129 -2.77 -8.73 -1.01
CA GLY A 129 -2.59 -10.17 -0.93
C GLY A 129 -2.63 -10.86 -2.30
N ILE A 130 -3.55 -10.48 -3.18
CA ILE A 130 -3.61 -11.00 -4.56
C ILE A 130 -2.36 -10.60 -5.34
N ILE A 131 -1.89 -9.36 -5.19
CA ILE A 131 -0.67 -8.85 -5.82
C ILE A 131 0.56 -9.66 -5.37
N ILE A 132 0.69 -9.89 -4.06
CA ILE A 132 1.76 -10.73 -3.49
C ILE A 132 1.70 -12.14 -4.09
N ALA A 133 0.51 -12.74 -4.19
CA ALA A 133 0.35 -14.07 -4.77
C ALA A 133 0.77 -14.12 -6.24
N ALA A 134 0.35 -13.14 -7.06
CA ALA A 134 0.74 -13.03 -8.46
C ALA A 134 2.26 -12.92 -8.62
N ALA A 135 2.91 -12.09 -7.81
CA ALA A 135 4.35 -11.92 -7.82
C ALA A 135 5.09 -13.20 -7.41
N PHE A 136 4.67 -13.89 -6.36
CA PHE A 136 5.27 -15.17 -5.93
C PHE A 136 5.02 -16.33 -6.89
N LEU A 137 3.92 -16.33 -7.61
CA LEU A 137 3.64 -17.33 -8.64
C LEU A 137 4.54 -17.14 -9.87
N THR A 138 4.97 -15.90 -10.13
CA THR A 138 5.91 -15.59 -11.20
C THR A 138 7.33 -15.97 -10.78
N ASP A 139 7.80 -15.45 -9.66
CA ASP A 139 9.14 -15.70 -9.13
C ASP A 139 9.21 -15.35 -7.63
N VAL A 140 9.97 -16.13 -6.84
CA VAL A 140 10.10 -15.91 -5.40
C VAL A 140 10.74 -14.57 -5.08
N HIS A 141 11.75 -14.15 -5.87
CA HIS A 141 12.41 -12.87 -5.67
C HIS A 141 11.46 -11.70 -5.97
N LEU A 142 10.69 -11.77 -7.07
CA LEU A 142 9.65 -10.77 -7.37
C LEU A 142 8.63 -10.68 -6.23
N GLY A 143 8.21 -11.82 -5.69
CA GLY A 143 7.33 -11.88 -4.53
C GLY A 143 7.90 -11.17 -3.31
N LEU A 144 9.16 -11.39 -2.98
CA LEU A 144 9.83 -10.74 -1.84
C LEU A 144 9.98 -9.23 -2.04
N VAL A 145 10.37 -8.78 -3.24
CA VAL A 145 10.49 -7.34 -3.56
C VAL A 145 9.14 -6.65 -3.49
N THR A 146 8.11 -7.26 -4.08
CA THR A 146 6.74 -6.75 -4.06
C THR A 146 6.22 -6.66 -2.62
N ALA A 147 6.41 -7.72 -1.82
CA ALA A 147 6.01 -7.74 -0.43
C ALA A 147 6.74 -6.67 0.41
N LEU A 148 8.03 -6.46 0.20
CA LEU A 148 8.78 -5.40 0.89
C LEU A 148 8.21 -4.01 0.55
N ALA A 149 7.89 -3.77 -0.72
CA ALA A 149 7.32 -2.50 -1.15
C ALA A 149 5.92 -2.28 -0.55
N ILE A 150 5.10 -3.33 -0.47
CA ILE A 150 3.78 -3.31 0.18
C ILE A 150 3.94 -3.01 1.67
N ILE A 151 4.77 -3.74 2.40
CA ILE A 151 5.02 -3.49 3.83
C ILE A 151 5.52 -2.07 4.08
N ALA A 152 6.35 -1.54 3.19
CA ALA A 152 6.90 -0.19 3.33
C ALA A 152 5.82 0.91 3.28
N HIS A 153 4.76 0.74 2.47
CA HIS A 153 3.67 1.72 2.43
C HIS A 153 2.55 1.42 3.43
N GLU A 154 2.34 0.16 3.78
CA GLU A 154 1.37 -0.25 4.80
C GLU A 154 1.67 0.36 6.17
N ILE A 155 2.95 0.45 6.57
CA ILE A 155 3.29 1.02 7.88
C ILE A 155 2.78 2.46 8.03
N PRO A 156 3.07 3.42 7.14
CA PRO A 156 2.50 4.77 7.24
C PRO A 156 0.98 4.82 7.08
N GLN A 157 0.38 3.96 6.25
CA GLN A 157 -1.07 3.86 6.07
C GLN A 157 -1.75 3.43 7.37
N GLU A 158 -1.31 2.34 7.96
CA GLU A 158 -1.81 1.82 9.24
C GLU A 158 -1.64 2.83 10.40
N VAL A 159 -0.57 3.65 10.40
CA VAL A 159 -0.42 4.76 11.36
C VAL A 159 -1.55 5.78 11.18
N GLY A 160 -1.90 6.11 9.94
CA GLY A 160 -3.00 7.00 9.61
C GLY A 160 -4.35 6.45 10.09
N ASP A 161 -4.65 5.21 9.75
CA ASP A 161 -5.90 4.53 10.08
C ASP A 161 -6.06 4.37 11.59
N PHE A 162 -4.99 3.99 12.29
CA PHE A 162 -4.99 3.93 13.74
C PHE A 162 -5.30 5.29 14.37
N ALA A 163 -4.69 6.37 13.86
CA ALA A 163 -4.95 7.72 14.35
C ALA A 163 -6.41 8.14 14.11
N ILE A 164 -6.97 7.85 12.94
CA ILE A 164 -8.37 8.17 12.62
C ILE A 164 -9.33 7.39 13.51
N LEU A 165 -9.07 6.10 13.73
CA LEU A 165 -9.87 5.28 14.66
C LEU A 165 -9.87 5.87 16.07
N LEU A 166 -8.72 6.33 16.59
CA LEU A 166 -8.65 7.00 17.90
C LEU A 166 -9.45 8.30 17.92
N HIS A 167 -9.36 9.13 16.85
CA HIS A 167 -10.15 10.37 16.74
C HIS A 167 -11.65 10.09 16.62
N SER A 168 -12.02 8.97 16.00
CA SER A 168 -13.41 8.49 15.92
C SER A 168 -13.93 7.87 17.25
N GLY A 169 -13.20 8.02 18.34
CA GLY A 169 -13.63 7.59 19.68
C GLY A 169 -13.38 6.11 20.00
N TYR A 170 -12.71 5.36 19.12
CA TYR A 170 -12.36 3.98 19.42
C TYR A 170 -11.26 3.90 20.49
N SER A 171 -11.34 2.93 21.38
CA SER A 171 -10.26 2.65 22.33
C SER A 171 -9.01 2.13 21.60
N LYS A 172 -7.82 2.37 22.16
CA LYS A 172 -6.54 1.90 21.60
C LYS A 172 -6.55 0.41 21.28
N LEU A 173 -7.12 -0.41 22.16
CA LEU A 173 -7.22 -1.85 21.95
C LEU A 173 -8.16 -2.18 20.79
N ARG A 174 -9.29 -1.47 20.68
CA ARG A 174 -10.25 -1.69 19.60
C ARG A 174 -9.69 -1.26 18.26
N ALA A 175 -9.00 -0.12 18.19
CA ALA A 175 -8.30 0.34 17.00
C ALA A 175 -7.24 -0.68 16.53
N LEU A 176 -6.42 -1.19 17.47
CA LEU A 176 -5.44 -2.24 17.18
C LEU A 176 -6.09 -3.52 16.65
N GLN A 177 -7.19 -3.95 17.26
CA GLN A 177 -7.91 -5.16 16.79
C GLN A 177 -8.49 -4.98 15.40
N LEU A 178 -9.03 -3.81 15.08
CA LEU A 178 -9.61 -3.53 13.76
C LEU A 178 -8.53 -3.52 12.69
N ASN A 179 -7.42 -2.80 12.88
CA ASN A 179 -6.29 -2.81 11.95
C ASN A 179 -5.70 -4.22 11.79
N LEU A 180 -5.61 -5.00 12.85
CA LEU A 180 -5.12 -6.38 12.74
C LEU A 180 -6.09 -7.27 11.94
N ILE A 181 -7.40 -7.10 12.13
CA ILE A 181 -8.41 -7.85 11.38
C ILE A 181 -8.37 -7.46 9.90
N SER A 182 -8.26 -6.16 9.56
CA SER A 182 -8.17 -5.73 8.17
C SER A 182 -6.89 -6.22 7.50
N SER A 183 -5.76 -6.21 8.19
CA SER A 183 -4.49 -6.70 7.63
C SER A 183 -4.52 -8.21 7.31
N PHE A 184 -5.34 -9.01 8.02
CA PHE A 184 -5.55 -10.42 7.67
C PHE A 184 -6.30 -10.63 6.34
N ALA A 185 -6.94 -9.61 5.79
CA ALA A 185 -7.52 -9.69 4.45
C ALA A 185 -6.45 -9.96 3.37
N SER A 186 -5.21 -9.53 3.58
CA SER A 186 -4.08 -9.86 2.70
C SER A 186 -3.82 -11.36 2.62
N VAL A 187 -3.97 -12.08 3.73
CA VAL A 187 -3.86 -13.55 3.73
C VAL A 187 -4.98 -14.19 2.92
N ALA A 188 -6.22 -13.70 3.09
CA ALA A 188 -7.37 -14.20 2.33
C ALA A 188 -7.17 -13.91 0.83
N GLY A 189 -6.76 -12.70 0.46
CA GLY A 189 -6.43 -12.32 -0.92
C GLY A 189 -5.29 -13.16 -1.49
N GLY A 190 -4.22 -13.38 -0.72
CA GLY A 190 -3.08 -14.18 -1.12
C GLY A 190 -3.42 -15.65 -1.36
N VAL A 191 -4.20 -16.26 -0.48
CA VAL A 191 -4.67 -17.64 -0.64
C VAL A 191 -5.62 -17.76 -1.84
N LEU A 192 -6.58 -16.87 -1.97
CA LEU A 192 -7.49 -16.86 -3.12
C LEU A 192 -6.72 -16.66 -4.43
N GLY A 193 -5.82 -15.68 -4.46
CA GLY A 193 -4.93 -15.41 -5.60
C GLY A 193 -4.12 -16.63 -5.99
N TYR A 194 -3.51 -17.31 -5.03
CA TYR A 194 -2.72 -18.52 -5.28
C TYR A 194 -3.52 -19.58 -6.02
N PHE A 195 -4.73 -19.94 -5.54
CA PHE A 195 -5.53 -20.99 -6.16
C PHE A 195 -6.16 -20.57 -7.49
N THR A 196 -6.60 -19.32 -7.62
CA THR A 196 -7.22 -18.84 -8.86
C THR A 196 -6.20 -18.65 -9.98
N LEU A 197 -5.03 -18.07 -9.68
CA LEU A 197 -4.04 -17.73 -10.68
C LEU A 197 -3.26 -18.92 -11.22
N GLN A 198 -3.14 -20.02 -10.46
CA GLN A 198 -2.59 -21.28 -10.99
C GLN A 198 -3.40 -21.85 -12.16
N THR A 199 -4.71 -21.59 -12.19
CA THR A 199 -5.59 -22.04 -13.29
C THR A 199 -5.69 -21.00 -14.41
N MET A 200 -5.18 -19.78 -14.19
CA MET A 200 -5.32 -18.61 -15.07
C MET A 200 -3.98 -17.92 -15.30
N GLU A 201 -2.91 -18.69 -15.59
CA GLU A 201 -1.54 -18.15 -15.77
C GLU A 201 -1.46 -17.04 -16.82
N SER A 202 -2.29 -17.11 -17.86
CA SER A 202 -2.37 -16.08 -18.90
C SER A 202 -2.80 -14.69 -18.39
N TRP A 203 -3.37 -14.61 -17.19
CA TRP A 203 -3.79 -13.36 -16.58
C TRP A 203 -2.69 -12.70 -15.72
N ILE A 204 -1.61 -13.44 -15.41
CA ILE A 204 -0.52 -12.95 -14.57
C ILE A 204 0.06 -11.62 -15.08
N PRO A 205 0.39 -11.45 -16.38
CA PRO A 205 0.93 -10.18 -16.87
C PRO A 205 -0.03 -8.99 -16.64
N SER A 206 -1.33 -9.22 -16.87
CA SER A 206 -2.37 -8.18 -16.64
C SER A 206 -2.55 -7.85 -15.17
N LEU A 207 -2.42 -8.84 -14.29
CA LEU A 207 -2.49 -8.63 -12.84
C LEU A 207 -1.24 -7.91 -12.30
N LEU A 208 -0.06 -8.23 -12.81
CA LEU A 208 1.17 -7.48 -12.50
C LEU A 208 1.06 -6.02 -13.00
N ALA A 209 0.46 -5.81 -14.18
CA ALA A 209 0.18 -4.46 -14.68
C ALA A 209 -0.81 -3.69 -13.79
N LEU A 210 -1.86 -4.36 -13.30
CA LEU A 210 -2.82 -3.78 -12.37
C LEU A 210 -2.19 -3.50 -11.00
N ALA A 211 -1.31 -4.40 -10.53
CA ALA A 211 -0.50 -4.20 -9.33
C ALA A 211 0.40 -2.97 -9.45
N ALA A 212 1.12 -2.85 -10.58
CA ALA A 212 1.92 -1.67 -10.89
C ALA A 212 1.08 -0.39 -10.86
N ALA A 213 -0.13 -0.43 -11.46
CA ALA A 213 -1.05 0.70 -11.47
C ALA A 213 -1.50 1.11 -10.05
N SER A 214 -1.84 0.13 -9.20
CA SER A 214 -2.19 0.37 -7.80
C SER A 214 -1.06 1.05 -7.05
N MET A 215 0.14 0.48 -7.10
CA MET A 215 1.32 1.02 -6.41
C MET A 215 1.73 2.40 -6.91
N ILE A 216 1.62 2.67 -8.23
CA ILE A 216 1.84 4.01 -8.79
C ILE A 216 0.78 4.97 -8.24
N TYR A 217 -0.49 4.54 -8.22
CA TYR A 217 -1.59 5.38 -7.75
C TYR A 217 -1.40 5.76 -6.28
N VAL A 218 -1.14 4.79 -5.41
CA VAL A 218 -0.85 5.03 -3.98
C VAL A 218 0.33 5.97 -3.81
N ALA A 219 1.45 5.74 -4.52
CA ALA A 219 2.63 6.58 -4.40
C ALA A 219 2.35 8.04 -4.82
N VAL A 220 1.64 8.24 -5.94
CA VAL A 220 1.48 9.55 -6.58
C VAL A 220 0.26 10.32 -6.07
N ALA A 221 -0.87 9.63 -5.87
CA ALA A 221 -2.12 10.26 -5.46
C ALA A 221 -2.24 10.43 -3.95
N ASP A 222 -1.76 9.44 -3.16
CA ASP A 222 -1.93 9.46 -1.71
C ASP A 222 -0.69 9.99 -0.98
N LEU A 223 0.49 9.43 -1.29
CA LEU A 223 1.68 9.69 -0.48
C LEU A 223 2.41 10.98 -0.86
N ILE A 224 2.64 11.27 -2.16
CA ILE A 224 3.37 12.46 -2.61
C ILE A 224 2.71 13.77 -2.19
N PRO A 225 1.37 13.96 -2.28
CA PRO A 225 0.73 15.21 -1.86
C PRO A 225 0.99 15.56 -0.40
N GLY A 226 1.11 14.55 0.46
CA GLY A 226 1.47 14.73 1.88
C GLY A 226 2.85 15.36 2.10
N LEU A 227 3.82 15.07 1.22
CA LEU A 227 5.17 15.62 1.30
C LEU A 227 5.23 17.10 0.90
N HIS A 228 4.40 17.55 -0.03
CA HIS A 228 4.37 18.94 -0.50
C HIS A 228 4.00 19.95 0.60
N LYS A 229 3.34 19.50 1.67
CA LYS A 229 3.02 20.35 2.83
C LYS A 229 4.27 20.84 3.59
N ARG A 230 5.43 20.22 3.36
CA ARG A 230 6.73 20.60 3.97
C ARG A 230 7.70 21.05 2.86
N ALA A 231 7.61 22.31 2.48
CA ALA A 231 8.35 22.87 1.35
C ALA A 231 9.70 23.53 1.73
N GLN A 232 10.21 23.29 2.96
CA GLN A 232 11.54 23.82 3.34
C GLN A 232 12.65 23.04 2.62
N LEU A 233 13.71 23.73 2.21
CA LEU A 233 14.79 23.13 1.44
C LEU A 233 15.44 21.92 2.14
N GLY A 234 15.61 22.01 3.48
CA GLY A 234 16.13 20.91 4.29
C GLY A 234 15.23 19.69 4.28
N ASP A 235 13.91 19.89 4.42
CA ASP A 235 12.93 18.80 4.35
C ASP A 235 12.89 18.17 2.95
N THR A 236 12.95 19.00 1.91
CA THR A 236 12.99 18.53 0.52
C THR A 236 14.20 17.66 0.24
N LEU A 237 15.38 18.06 0.71
CA LEU A 237 16.60 17.26 0.55
C LEU A 237 16.49 15.92 1.28
N GLN A 238 15.98 15.92 2.52
CA GLN A 238 15.75 14.71 3.29
C GLN A 238 14.75 13.78 2.58
N GLN A 239 13.65 14.30 2.05
CA GLN A 239 12.65 13.56 1.31
C GLN A 239 13.27 12.89 0.07
N VAL A 240 14.01 13.65 -0.75
CA VAL A 240 14.70 13.14 -1.95
C VAL A 240 15.69 12.03 -1.60
N MET A 241 16.49 12.21 -0.54
CA MET A 241 17.43 11.20 -0.09
C MET A 241 16.75 9.91 0.39
N LEU A 242 15.61 10.02 1.09
CA LEU A 242 14.86 8.86 1.55
C LEU A 242 14.13 8.14 0.42
N ILE A 243 13.58 8.88 -0.56
CA ILE A 243 13.03 8.30 -1.79
C ILE A 243 14.14 7.54 -2.54
N ALA A 244 15.30 8.17 -2.71
CA ALA A 244 16.45 7.53 -3.36
C ALA A 244 16.92 6.28 -2.59
N LEU A 245 16.89 6.31 -1.26
CA LEU A 245 17.19 5.15 -0.41
C LEU A 245 16.20 4.01 -0.63
N GLY A 246 14.89 4.31 -0.71
CA GLY A 246 13.85 3.33 -1.00
C GLY A 246 14.05 2.67 -2.37
N VAL A 247 14.27 3.48 -3.42
CA VAL A 247 14.63 2.98 -4.77
C VAL A 247 15.90 2.14 -4.71
N GLY A 248 16.94 2.63 -4.02
CA GLY A 248 18.23 1.95 -3.88
C GLY A 248 18.13 0.61 -3.18
N THR A 249 17.26 0.49 -2.17
CA THR A 249 17.00 -0.78 -1.46
C THR A 249 16.42 -1.83 -2.43
N VAL A 250 15.43 -1.43 -3.22
CA VAL A 250 14.81 -2.31 -4.23
C VAL A 250 15.80 -2.66 -5.33
N TRP A 251 16.56 -1.68 -5.82
CA TRP A 251 17.59 -1.92 -6.83
C TRP A 251 18.65 -2.91 -6.34
N LEU A 252 19.12 -2.76 -5.10
CA LEU A 252 20.09 -3.67 -4.50
C LEU A 252 19.55 -5.11 -4.45
N MET A 253 18.28 -5.28 -4.05
CA MET A 253 17.64 -6.59 -4.06
C MET A 253 17.58 -7.17 -5.48
N SER A 254 17.29 -6.35 -6.49
CA SER A 254 17.27 -6.79 -7.90
C SER A 254 18.63 -7.25 -8.39
N VAL A 255 19.71 -6.56 -8.01
CA VAL A 255 21.08 -6.92 -8.39
C VAL A 255 21.55 -8.19 -7.70
N LEU A 256 21.20 -8.40 -6.44
CA LEU A 256 21.55 -9.61 -5.68
C LEU A 256 20.88 -10.89 -6.22
N ARG A 257 19.85 -10.75 -7.07
CA ARG A 257 19.23 -11.86 -7.79
C ARG A 257 20.14 -12.43 -8.89
N VAL A 258 21.00 -11.59 -9.46
CA VAL A 258 21.80 -11.94 -10.69
C VAL A 258 23.11 -12.67 -10.33
N GLY A 259 23.46 -12.80 -9.07
CA GLY A 259 24.59 -13.58 -8.56
C GLY A 259 24.18 -14.90 -7.96
#